data_08fc5cadd64444716514e6809151fd49
#
_entry.id   08fc5cadd64444716514e6809151fd49
#
_cell.length_a   1.000
_cell.length_b   1.000
_cell.length_c   1.000
_cell.angle_alpha   90.00
_cell.angle_beta   90.00
_cell.angle_gamma   90.00
#
_symmetry.space_group_name_H-M   'P 1'
#
loop_
_entity.id
_entity.type
_entity.pdbx_description
1 polymer ?
#
loop_
_entity_poly.entity_id
_entity_poly.type
_entity_poly.pdbx_seq_one_letter_code
_entity_poly.pdbx_strand_id
1 'polypeptide(L)'
;MSRILITSALPYINGVKHLGNLAGSMLPADVYARYCRAAGHEVLFICATDEHGTPAELAAIEAGQTTAEYCDEQHEIQKRVGAGFNLSFDWFGRSSRDPNRRLTQHFCEVLEANGLIEERTSRQVYSIDDKRFLPDRYVEGTCPNCGYEKARGDQCDNCGTLLDPVDLKNPYSSVSGSRNVEIRDTRHLYLLQSKMQDQVRAFVDQRAANWPNLTTSIAYKWLDEGLIDRSITRDLSWGVPVTQNGKPRPGFEAKVFYVWFDAPIEYIGSTVEWSEATGSNWERWWRTDKGADDVTYVQFMGKDNVAFHTVSFPVTVLGSKEPWKLVDRLKAFNWLNWYGGKFSTSQKRGVFMDQALELLPGDYWRWYLIANSPESSDTAFTWDHFRSSINSDLNDVLGNFVNRVTKYNAAKFDGKVPDGGQAGEHEAWITKELETRLPQLIANYEAMEFRKAAAETRAIWAACNKYINDAAPWTAYKTDVDQAAVGTRTGLNLAALCGIIAQPIIPETAKKIIDAMGVPEGKRSLDRAKLGAGSYAALLDALPRGMDISVPPQLFSKIEDAQVAEWTARFGGGQ
;
A
#
# COMPACT_ATOMS: atom_id res chain seq x y z
N MET A 1 16.00 18.29 2.98
CA MET A 1 16.03 16.97 2.31
C MET A 1 16.17 15.93 3.42
N SER A 2 15.21 15.04 3.58
CA SER A 2 15.22 13.98 4.61
C SER A 2 15.28 12.61 3.94
N ARG A 3 15.76 11.59 4.64
CA ARG A 3 15.67 10.21 4.16
C ARG A 3 14.41 9.56 4.71
N ILE A 4 13.62 8.92 3.83
CA ILE A 4 12.35 8.30 4.19
C ILE A 4 12.35 6.85 3.70
N LEU A 5 12.29 5.92 4.65
CA LEU A 5 12.06 4.51 4.37
C LEU A 5 10.55 4.25 4.42
N ILE A 6 10.02 3.68 3.36
CA ILE A 6 8.58 3.37 3.25
C ILE A 6 8.44 1.88 3.03
N THR A 7 7.57 1.23 3.80
CA THR A 7 7.17 -0.15 3.57
C THR A 7 5.66 -0.29 3.54
N SER A 8 5.16 -1.23 2.75
CA SER A 8 3.75 -1.65 2.78
C SER A 8 3.65 -3.09 3.27
N ALA A 9 2.55 -3.43 3.94
CA ALA A 9 2.31 -4.80 4.37
C ALA A 9 2.48 -5.77 3.20
N LEU A 10 3.20 -6.86 3.47
CA LEU A 10 3.55 -7.86 2.48
C LEU A 10 2.30 -8.61 1.99
N PRO A 11 2.02 -8.65 0.70
CA PRO A 11 0.96 -9.49 0.16
C PRO A 11 1.34 -10.97 0.26
N TYR A 12 0.43 -11.81 0.76
CA TYR A 12 0.59 -13.26 0.74
C TYR A 12 0.74 -13.80 -0.68
N ILE A 13 1.55 -14.86 -0.84
CA ILE A 13 1.81 -15.46 -2.16
C ILE A 13 0.64 -16.29 -2.71
N ASN A 14 -0.39 -16.57 -1.95
CA ASN A 14 -1.51 -17.47 -2.27
C ASN A 14 -2.47 -16.99 -3.37
N GLY A 15 -1.97 -16.36 -4.40
CA GLY A 15 -2.70 -15.87 -5.58
C GLY A 15 -2.70 -14.36 -5.74
N VAL A 16 -3.33 -13.89 -6.83
CA VAL A 16 -3.47 -12.47 -7.14
C VAL A 16 -4.29 -11.77 -6.05
N LYS A 17 -3.89 -10.54 -5.73
CA LYS A 17 -4.57 -9.74 -4.70
C LYS A 17 -5.79 -9.04 -5.29
N HIS A 18 -6.81 -8.82 -4.45
CA HIS A 18 -7.99 -8.04 -4.81
C HIS A 18 -7.79 -6.54 -4.54
N LEU A 19 -8.69 -5.70 -5.07
CA LEU A 19 -8.61 -4.24 -4.91
C LEU A 19 -8.61 -3.79 -3.44
N GLY A 20 -9.19 -4.56 -2.52
CA GLY A 20 -9.15 -4.27 -1.09
C GLY A 20 -7.74 -4.33 -0.50
N ASN A 21 -6.91 -5.30 -0.94
CA ASN A 21 -5.50 -5.37 -0.53
C ASN A 21 -4.70 -4.17 -1.08
N LEU A 22 -4.95 -3.80 -2.35
CA LEU A 22 -4.30 -2.65 -2.97
C LEU A 22 -4.62 -1.36 -2.22
N ALA A 23 -5.91 -1.11 -1.92
CA ALA A 23 -6.39 0.10 -1.23
C ALA A 23 -5.93 0.18 0.24
N GLY A 24 -5.76 -0.99 0.89
CA GLY A 24 -5.42 -1.07 2.32
C GLY A 24 -3.93 -0.96 2.64
N SER A 25 -3.02 -1.01 1.66
CA SER A 25 -1.57 -0.97 1.94
C SER A 25 -0.72 -0.43 0.80
N MET A 26 -0.63 -1.14 -0.33
CA MET A 26 0.34 -0.87 -1.39
C MET A 26 0.12 0.46 -2.11
N LEU A 27 -1.13 0.78 -2.45
CA LEU A 27 -1.44 2.01 -3.19
C LEU A 27 -1.23 3.28 -2.35
N PRO A 28 -1.72 3.38 -1.10
CA PRO A 28 -1.42 4.54 -0.25
C PRO A 28 0.08 4.72 0.00
N ALA A 29 0.83 3.63 0.18
CA ALA A 29 2.27 3.66 0.32
C ALA A 29 2.96 4.23 -0.93
N ASP A 30 2.53 3.80 -2.13
CA ASP A 30 3.04 4.32 -3.40
C ASP A 30 2.73 5.81 -3.59
N VAL A 31 1.49 6.23 -3.28
CA VAL A 31 1.09 7.64 -3.34
C VAL A 31 1.97 8.50 -2.43
N TYR A 32 2.24 8.02 -1.21
CA TYR A 32 3.12 8.71 -0.27
C TYR A 32 4.57 8.73 -0.76
N ALA A 33 5.08 7.62 -1.29
CA ALA A 33 6.43 7.54 -1.84
C ALA A 33 6.62 8.53 -3.00
N ARG A 34 5.65 8.59 -3.93
CA ARG A 34 5.66 9.54 -5.04
C ARG A 34 5.61 10.99 -4.57
N TYR A 35 4.74 11.28 -3.59
CA TYR A 35 4.70 12.60 -2.98
C TYR A 35 6.05 12.98 -2.37
N CYS A 36 6.64 12.12 -1.55
CA CYS A 36 7.93 12.38 -0.89
C CYS A 36 9.06 12.61 -1.90
N ARG A 37 9.12 11.83 -2.99
CA ARG A 37 10.08 12.03 -4.08
C ARG A 37 9.86 13.36 -4.78
N ALA A 38 8.60 13.70 -5.09
CA ALA A 38 8.25 14.99 -5.71
C ALA A 38 8.51 16.19 -4.78
N ALA A 39 8.45 15.99 -3.46
CA ALA A 39 8.84 16.96 -2.44
C ALA A 39 10.36 17.07 -2.25
N GLY A 40 11.15 16.24 -2.94
CA GLY A 40 12.62 16.31 -2.92
C GLY A 40 13.28 15.54 -1.79
N HIS A 41 12.59 14.57 -1.17
CA HIS A 41 13.19 13.67 -0.20
C HIS A 41 13.93 12.50 -0.88
N GLU A 42 14.94 11.95 -0.21
CA GLU A 42 15.54 10.65 -0.57
C GLU A 42 14.62 9.55 -0.04
N VAL A 43 14.05 8.76 -0.95
CA VAL A 43 13.04 7.74 -0.59
C VAL A 43 13.54 6.37 -0.96
N LEU A 44 13.36 5.41 -0.05
CA LEU A 44 13.48 3.98 -0.32
C LEU A 44 12.12 3.32 -0.04
N PHE A 45 11.47 2.82 -1.08
CA PHE A 45 10.16 2.18 -1.00
C PHE A 45 10.26 0.69 -1.24
N ILE A 46 10.08 -0.11 -0.19
CA ILE A 46 10.25 -1.55 -0.15
C ILE A 46 8.93 -2.27 0.08
N CYS A 47 8.72 -3.34 -0.65
CA CYS A 47 7.72 -4.36 -0.40
C CYS A 47 8.26 -5.73 -0.80
N ALA A 48 7.56 -6.81 -0.47
CA ALA A 48 7.93 -8.17 -0.85
C ALA A 48 6.70 -9.06 -0.89
N THR A 49 6.80 -10.25 -1.48
CA THR A 49 5.82 -11.31 -1.29
C THR A 49 6.08 -12.08 0.00
N ASP A 50 5.02 -12.28 0.79
CA ASP A 50 5.03 -13.16 1.96
C ASP A 50 4.78 -14.59 1.49
N GLU A 51 5.86 -15.40 1.48
CA GLU A 51 5.89 -16.70 0.79
C GLU A 51 5.83 -17.89 1.74
N HIS A 52 5.93 -17.66 3.05
CA HIS A 52 5.97 -18.74 4.03
C HIS A 52 4.59 -19.04 4.64
N GLY A 53 4.52 -20.17 5.34
CA GLY A 53 3.33 -20.61 6.08
C GLY A 53 2.32 -21.41 5.28
N THR A 54 1.28 -21.84 5.98
CA THR A 54 0.25 -22.75 5.47
C THR A 54 -0.50 -22.27 4.23
N PRO A 55 -0.78 -20.94 4.03
CA PRO A 55 -1.47 -20.49 2.82
C PRO A 55 -0.71 -20.76 1.53
N ALA A 56 0.63 -20.65 1.55
CA ALA A 56 1.47 -20.93 0.39
C ALA A 56 1.49 -22.41 0.04
N GLU A 57 1.71 -23.28 1.04
CA GLU A 57 1.73 -24.73 0.84
C GLU A 57 0.37 -25.27 0.34
N LEU A 58 -0.74 -24.81 0.92
CA LEU A 58 -2.08 -25.25 0.51
C LEU A 58 -2.39 -24.80 -0.92
N ALA A 59 -2.05 -23.58 -1.29
CA ALA A 59 -2.25 -23.08 -2.65
C ALA A 59 -1.38 -23.84 -3.68
N ALA A 60 -0.15 -24.19 -3.33
CA ALA A 60 0.72 -25.00 -4.17
C ALA A 60 0.16 -26.43 -4.37
N ILE A 61 -0.35 -27.06 -3.30
CA ILE A 61 -1.01 -28.37 -3.37
C ILE A 61 -2.23 -28.31 -4.30
N GLU A 62 -3.08 -27.30 -4.16
CA GLU A 62 -4.24 -27.10 -5.03
C GLU A 62 -3.85 -26.90 -6.50
N ALA A 63 -2.72 -26.21 -6.74
CA ALA A 63 -2.17 -26.02 -8.09
C ALA A 63 -1.42 -27.24 -8.66
N GLY A 64 -1.17 -28.28 -7.84
CA GLY A 64 -0.38 -29.45 -8.26
C GLY A 64 1.11 -29.15 -8.48
N GLN A 65 1.64 -28.15 -7.81
CA GLN A 65 3.03 -27.67 -7.91
C GLN A 65 3.79 -27.89 -6.59
N THR A 66 5.11 -27.83 -6.65
CA THR A 66 5.91 -27.64 -5.44
C THR A 66 5.69 -26.22 -4.92
N THR A 67 5.83 -26.00 -3.60
CA THR A 67 5.65 -24.68 -3.00
C THR A 67 6.62 -23.65 -3.59
N ALA A 68 7.86 -24.05 -3.90
CA ALA A 68 8.86 -23.18 -4.51
C ALA A 68 8.45 -22.73 -5.92
N GLU A 69 8.04 -23.65 -6.79
CA GLU A 69 7.56 -23.35 -8.16
C GLU A 69 6.34 -22.44 -8.12
N TYR A 70 5.38 -22.72 -7.24
CA TYR A 70 4.20 -21.89 -7.07
C TYR A 70 4.56 -20.46 -6.62
N CYS A 71 5.46 -20.33 -5.64
CA CYS A 71 5.92 -19.03 -5.16
C CYS A 71 6.67 -18.25 -6.25
N ASP A 72 7.52 -18.92 -7.05
CA ASP A 72 8.22 -18.30 -8.18
C ASP A 72 7.23 -17.71 -9.19
N GLU A 73 6.22 -18.48 -9.58
CA GLU A 73 5.21 -18.06 -10.54
C GLU A 73 4.34 -16.90 -9.98
N GLN A 74 3.84 -17.04 -8.77
CA GLN A 74 2.96 -16.04 -8.17
C GLN A 74 3.67 -14.72 -7.86
N HIS A 75 4.95 -14.77 -7.48
CA HIS A 75 5.76 -13.57 -7.31
C HIS A 75 5.83 -12.74 -8.61
N GLU A 76 6.17 -13.38 -9.72
CA GLU A 76 6.26 -12.69 -11.01
C GLU A 76 4.89 -12.17 -11.50
N ILE A 77 3.80 -12.88 -11.20
CA ILE A 77 2.44 -12.40 -11.48
C ILE A 77 2.14 -11.15 -10.65
N GLN A 78 2.37 -11.17 -9.33
CA GLN A 78 2.09 -10.04 -8.44
C GLN A 78 2.95 -8.82 -8.80
N LYS A 79 4.22 -9.04 -9.14
CA LYS A 79 5.15 -7.99 -9.61
C LYS A 79 4.65 -7.33 -10.90
N ARG A 80 4.27 -8.11 -11.89
CA ARG A 80 3.71 -7.61 -13.16
C ARG A 80 2.40 -6.86 -12.96
N VAL A 81 1.50 -7.37 -12.13
CA VAL A 81 0.23 -6.74 -11.81
C VAL A 81 0.47 -5.43 -11.03
N GLY A 82 1.39 -5.42 -10.08
CA GLY A 82 1.81 -4.19 -9.39
C GLY A 82 2.34 -3.11 -10.34
N ALA A 83 3.14 -3.51 -11.34
CA ALA A 83 3.62 -2.60 -12.38
C ALA A 83 2.47 -2.03 -13.23
N GLY A 84 1.42 -2.82 -13.52
CA GLY A 84 0.20 -2.35 -14.21
C GLY A 84 -0.56 -1.28 -13.44
N PHE A 85 -0.47 -1.28 -12.11
CA PHE A 85 -0.97 -0.20 -11.25
C PHE A 85 0.06 0.92 -11.03
N ASN A 86 1.18 0.92 -11.73
CA ASN A 86 2.27 1.88 -11.54
C ASN A 86 2.80 1.94 -10.10
N LEU A 87 2.83 0.83 -9.36
CA LEU A 87 3.46 0.79 -8.05
C LEU A 87 4.98 0.95 -8.20
N SER A 88 5.54 1.97 -7.56
CA SER A 88 6.92 2.42 -7.78
C SER A 88 7.89 1.94 -6.70
N PHE A 89 7.80 0.65 -6.33
CA PHE A 89 8.76 0.05 -5.42
C PHE A 89 10.19 0.22 -5.95
N ASP A 90 11.12 0.61 -5.09
CA ASP A 90 12.55 0.55 -5.41
C ASP A 90 13.02 -0.92 -5.40
N TRP A 91 12.35 -1.76 -4.58
CA TRP A 91 12.52 -3.20 -4.58
C TRP A 91 11.24 -3.93 -4.17
N PHE A 92 10.93 -5.00 -4.89
CA PHE A 92 9.85 -5.92 -4.56
C PHE A 92 10.47 -7.30 -4.34
N GLY A 93 10.77 -7.63 -3.07
CA GLY A 93 11.54 -8.79 -2.65
C GLY A 93 10.70 -10.03 -2.37
N ARG A 94 11.32 -11.01 -1.69
CA ARG A 94 10.69 -12.32 -1.41
C ARG A 94 11.13 -12.86 -0.06
N SER A 95 10.20 -13.18 0.82
CA SER A 95 10.52 -13.70 2.16
C SER A 95 11.24 -15.07 2.14
N SER A 96 11.16 -15.82 1.03
CA SER A 96 11.86 -17.09 0.87
C SER A 96 13.35 -16.95 0.48
N ARG A 97 13.85 -15.73 0.26
CA ARG A 97 15.23 -15.48 -0.13
C ARG A 97 16.20 -15.55 1.05
N ASP A 98 17.48 -15.75 0.70
CA ASP A 98 18.56 -15.94 1.68
C ASP A 98 18.74 -14.80 2.68
N PRO A 99 18.63 -13.50 2.31
CA PRO A 99 18.73 -12.42 3.28
C PRO A 99 17.72 -12.52 4.43
N ASN A 100 16.44 -12.80 4.13
CA ASN A 100 15.42 -13.00 5.16
C ASN A 100 15.73 -14.22 6.03
N ARG A 101 16.12 -15.35 5.40
CA ARG A 101 16.51 -16.57 6.13
C ARG A 101 17.63 -16.29 7.15
N ARG A 102 18.70 -15.62 6.73
CA ARG A 102 19.84 -15.29 7.60
C ARG A 102 19.43 -14.36 8.75
N LEU A 103 18.64 -13.34 8.46
CA LEU A 103 18.16 -12.37 9.45
C LEU A 103 17.21 -13.03 10.46
N THR A 104 16.29 -13.86 10.03
CA THR A 104 15.35 -14.58 10.90
C THR A 104 16.09 -15.48 11.88
N GLN A 105 17.08 -16.24 11.38
CA GLN A 105 17.93 -17.09 12.21
C GLN A 105 18.76 -16.26 13.19
N HIS A 106 19.36 -15.16 12.74
CA HIS A 106 20.12 -14.22 13.58
C HIS A 106 19.24 -13.64 14.71
N PHE A 107 18.04 -13.11 14.39
CA PHE A 107 17.16 -12.57 15.42
C PHE A 107 16.79 -13.63 16.47
N CYS A 108 16.47 -14.86 16.05
CA CYS A 108 16.19 -15.94 17.00
C CYS A 108 17.36 -16.23 17.93
N GLU A 109 18.58 -16.36 17.40
CA GLU A 109 19.79 -16.65 18.18
C GLU A 109 20.11 -15.51 19.18
N VAL A 110 19.97 -14.25 18.75
CA VAL A 110 20.19 -13.08 19.61
C VAL A 110 19.11 -12.97 20.70
N LEU A 111 17.86 -13.23 20.37
CA LEU A 111 16.74 -13.25 21.34
C LEU A 111 16.94 -14.38 22.36
N GLU A 112 17.41 -15.57 21.95
CA GLU A 112 17.74 -16.68 22.85
C GLU A 112 18.88 -16.29 23.79
N ALA A 113 19.95 -15.70 23.27
CA ALA A 113 21.07 -15.19 24.08
C ALA A 113 20.63 -14.13 25.11
N ASN A 114 19.60 -13.34 24.79
CA ASN A 114 19.02 -12.33 25.68
C ASN A 114 17.96 -12.91 26.64
N GLY A 115 17.69 -14.23 26.64
CA GLY A 115 16.75 -14.90 27.54
C GLY A 115 15.28 -14.64 27.21
N LEU A 116 14.99 -14.37 25.93
CA LEU A 116 13.64 -14.10 25.40
C LEU A 116 13.07 -15.26 24.60
N ILE A 117 13.79 -16.35 24.44
CA ILE A 117 13.31 -17.60 23.82
C ILE A 117 13.25 -18.70 24.86
N GLU A 118 12.18 -19.46 24.85
CA GLU A 118 11.98 -20.64 25.71
C GLU A 118 11.43 -21.80 24.87
N GLU A 119 11.93 -23.00 25.13
CA GLU A 119 11.38 -24.21 24.55
C GLU A 119 10.24 -24.74 25.42
N ARG A 120 9.06 -24.94 24.82
CA ARG A 120 7.89 -25.49 25.49
C ARG A 120 7.28 -26.62 24.68
N THR A 121 6.74 -27.61 25.36
CA THR A 121 5.90 -28.64 24.76
C THR A 121 4.47 -28.11 24.66
N SER A 122 3.89 -28.25 23.49
CA SER A 122 2.49 -27.93 23.23
C SER A 122 1.76 -29.13 22.59
N ARG A 123 0.45 -29.16 22.72
CA ARG A 123 -0.40 -30.18 22.10
C ARG A 123 -0.86 -29.68 20.73
N GLN A 124 -0.74 -30.54 19.72
CA GLN A 124 -1.21 -30.24 18.37
C GLN A 124 -1.96 -31.41 17.74
N VAL A 125 -2.84 -31.09 16.78
CA VAL A 125 -3.55 -32.08 15.98
C VAL A 125 -2.57 -32.74 15.02
N TYR A 126 -2.56 -34.07 14.98
CA TYR A 126 -1.77 -34.90 14.07
C TYR A 126 -2.69 -35.76 13.23
N SER A 127 -2.52 -35.74 11.92
CA SER A 127 -3.22 -36.65 11.01
C SER A 127 -2.44 -37.95 10.87
N ILE A 128 -3.07 -39.07 11.22
CA ILE A 128 -2.48 -40.39 11.09
C ILE A 128 -2.33 -40.77 9.60
N ASP A 129 -3.31 -40.42 8.80
CA ASP A 129 -3.33 -40.75 7.38
C ASP A 129 -2.33 -39.89 6.58
N ASP A 130 -2.23 -38.60 6.88
CA ASP A 130 -1.27 -37.68 6.25
C ASP A 130 0.13 -37.80 6.84
N LYS A 131 0.28 -38.51 7.99
CA LYS A 131 1.55 -38.70 8.72
C LYS A 131 2.25 -37.40 9.08
N ARG A 132 1.47 -36.35 9.44
CA ARG A 132 1.99 -35.01 9.76
C ARG A 132 1.17 -34.31 10.83
N PHE A 133 1.80 -33.37 11.52
CA PHE A 133 1.07 -32.37 12.30
C PHE A 133 0.25 -31.46 11.39
N LEU A 134 -0.86 -30.98 11.89
CA LEU A 134 -1.76 -30.08 11.17
C LEU A 134 -1.80 -28.72 11.89
N PRO A 135 -0.80 -27.84 11.69
CA PRO A 135 -0.83 -26.51 12.29
C PRO A 135 -1.80 -25.59 11.55
N ASP A 136 -2.35 -24.63 12.29
CA ASP A 136 -3.12 -23.51 11.77
C ASP A 136 -4.23 -23.95 10.77
N ARG A 137 -4.11 -23.59 9.48
CA ARG A 137 -5.12 -23.84 8.43
C ARG A 137 -5.11 -25.25 7.86
N TYR A 138 -4.19 -26.09 8.31
CA TYR A 138 -4.25 -27.53 7.97
C TYR A 138 -5.34 -28.29 8.71
N VAL A 139 -5.91 -27.69 9.77
CA VAL A 139 -7.08 -28.23 10.47
C VAL A 139 -8.31 -27.40 10.14
N GLU A 140 -9.38 -28.07 9.79
CA GLU A 140 -10.72 -27.53 9.77
C GLU A 140 -11.61 -28.32 10.73
N GLY A 141 -12.69 -27.68 11.19
CA GLY A 141 -13.65 -28.30 12.10
C GLY A 141 -14.75 -27.35 12.50
N THR A 142 -15.52 -27.75 13.52
CA THR A 142 -16.62 -26.92 14.03
C THR A 142 -16.09 -25.91 15.06
N CYS A 143 -16.36 -24.63 14.85
CA CYS A 143 -16.00 -23.56 15.77
C CYS A 143 -16.65 -23.77 17.14
N PRO A 144 -15.88 -23.79 18.25
CA PRO A 144 -16.46 -23.98 19.58
C PRO A 144 -17.34 -22.80 20.02
N ASN A 145 -17.13 -21.59 19.44
CA ASN A 145 -17.82 -20.36 19.81
C ASN A 145 -19.15 -20.17 19.05
N CYS A 146 -19.16 -20.33 17.73
CA CYS A 146 -20.36 -20.01 16.92
C CYS A 146 -20.99 -21.21 16.20
N GLY A 147 -20.39 -22.40 16.29
CA GLY A 147 -20.92 -23.62 15.65
C GLY A 147 -20.69 -23.71 14.14
N TYR A 148 -19.93 -22.80 13.53
CA TYR A 148 -19.60 -22.85 12.10
C TYR A 148 -18.75 -24.09 11.80
N GLU A 149 -19.20 -24.94 10.87
CA GLU A 149 -18.65 -26.30 10.66
C GLU A 149 -17.34 -26.33 9.84
N LYS A 150 -16.95 -25.21 9.22
CA LYS A 150 -15.73 -25.07 8.42
C LYS A 150 -14.79 -24.02 9.02
N ALA A 151 -14.72 -23.94 10.33
CA ALA A 151 -13.78 -23.07 11.01
C ALA A 151 -12.35 -23.60 10.83
N ARG A 152 -11.41 -22.70 10.57
CA ARG A 152 -9.99 -23.02 10.46
C ARG A 152 -9.32 -22.98 11.81
N GLY A 153 -8.19 -23.69 11.95
CA GLY A 153 -7.51 -23.83 13.23
C GLY A 153 -6.88 -22.56 13.77
N ASP A 154 -6.66 -21.54 12.96
CA ASP A 154 -6.11 -20.24 13.36
C ASP A 154 -7.20 -19.21 13.70
N GLN A 155 -8.28 -19.18 12.92
CA GLN A 155 -9.37 -18.21 13.08
C GLN A 155 -10.65 -18.71 12.44
N CYS A 156 -11.77 -18.45 13.07
CA CYS A 156 -13.08 -18.72 12.49
C CYS A 156 -13.46 -17.67 11.46
N ASP A 157 -13.64 -18.07 10.21
CA ASP A 157 -14.04 -17.17 9.11
C ASP A 157 -15.43 -16.53 9.32
N ASN A 158 -16.30 -17.17 10.12
CA ASN A 158 -17.66 -16.66 10.39
C ASN A 158 -17.70 -15.63 11.52
N CYS A 159 -17.17 -15.95 12.71
CA CYS A 159 -17.26 -15.05 13.87
C CYS A 159 -15.97 -14.27 14.18
N GLY A 160 -14.88 -14.56 13.48
CA GLY A 160 -13.60 -13.87 13.65
C GLY A 160 -12.82 -14.24 14.93
N THR A 161 -13.31 -15.19 15.74
CA THR A 161 -12.62 -15.62 16.96
C THR A 161 -11.31 -16.31 16.59
N LEU A 162 -10.20 -15.93 17.24
CA LEU A 162 -8.94 -16.65 17.16
C LEU A 162 -9.11 -18.02 17.83
N LEU A 163 -8.61 -19.06 17.20
CA LEU A 163 -8.75 -20.45 17.62
C LEU A 163 -7.38 -21.10 17.80
N ASP A 164 -7.33 -22.11 18.67
CA ASP A 164 -6.27 -23.10 18.66
C ASP A 164 -6.79 -24.35 17.92
N PRO A 165 -6.01 -24.99 17.02
CA PRO A 165 -6.42 -26.22 16.33
C PRO A 165 -6.99 -27.30 17.23
N VAL A 166 -6.49 -27.43 18.47
CA VAL A 166 -6.95 -28.44 19.44
C VAL A 166 -8.33 -28.15 20.03
N ASP A 167 -8.82 -26.92 19.92
CA ASP A 167 -10.13 -26.53 20.45
C ASP A 167 -11.28 -26.75 19.45
N LEU A 168 -10.96 -27.02 18.18
CA LEU A 168 -11.96 -27.31 17.16
C LEU A 168 -12.73 -28.60 17.49
N LYS A 169 -14.04 -28.57 17.35
CA LYS A 169 -14.88 -29.77 17.45
C LYS A 169 -14.88 -30.51 16.12
N ASN A 170 -14.83 -31.83 16.16
CA ASN A 170 -14.78 -32.67 14.96
C ASN A 170 -13.69 -32.30 13.97
N PRO A 171 -12.42 -32.10 14.41
CA PRO A 171 -11.35 -31.66 13.54
C PRO A 171 -11.08 -32.69 12.42
N TYR A 172 -10.64 -32.17 11.27
CA TYR A 172 -10.20 -32.98 10.14
C TYR A 172 -9.08 -32.27 9.36
N SER A 173 -8.30 -33.05 8.60
CA SER A 173 -7.27 -32.50 7.73
C SER A 173 -7.90 -31.74 6.56
N SER A 174 -7.52 -30.49 6.35
CA SER A 174 -7.95 -29.71 5.18
C SER A 174 -7.31 -30.20 3.87
N VAL A 175 -6.23 -31.00 3.95
CA VAL A 175 -5.52 -31.53 2.78
C VAL A 175 -6.21 -32.79 2.23
N SER A 176 -6.43 -33.77 3.10
CA SER A 176 -6.99 -35.08 2.69
C SER A 176 -8.48 -35.25 3.02
N GLY A 177 -9.05 -34.36 3.83
CA GLY A 177 -10.38 -34.52 4.40
C GLY A 177 -10.46 -35.60 5.51
N SER A 178 -9.31 -36.19 5.87
CA SER A 178 -9.28 -37.28 6.87
C SER A 178 -9.70 -36.78 8.25
N ARG A 179 -10.56 -37.54 8.90
CA ARG A 179 -10.98 -37.40 10.31
C ARG A 179 -10.17 -38.29 11.25
N ASN A 180 -9.23 -39.07 10.72
CA ASN A 180 -8.36 -39.95 11.49
C ASN A 180 -7.21 -39.09 12.10
N VAL A 181 -7.57 -38.29 13.09
CA VAL A 181 -6.70 -37.36 13.74
C VAL A 181 -6.59 -37.62 15.23
N GLU A 182 -5.43 -37.34 15.81
CA GLU A 182 -5.21 -37.43 17.26
C GLU A 182 -4.43 -36.20 17.74
N ILE A 183 -4.40 -36.01 19.05
CA ILE A 183 -3.60 -34.91 19.65
C ILE A 183 -2.27 -35.50 20.13
N ARG A 184 -1.17 -34.93 19.67
CA ARG A 184 0.21 -35.29 20.06
C ARG A 184 0.95 -34.11 20.64
N ASP A 185 1.92 -34.41 21.49
CA ASP A 185 2.86 -33.42 22.00
C ASP A 185 3.92 -33.10 20.95
N THR A 186 4.23 -31.83 20.81
CA THR A 186 5.33 -31.32 19.98
C THR A 186 6.03 -30.18 20.67
N ARG A 187 7.34 -30.01 20.43
CA ARG A 187 8.15 -28.95 21.06
C ARG A 187 8.23 -27.75 20.12
N HIS A 188 8.07 -26.55 20.68
CA HIS A 188 8.19 -25.29 19.96
C HIS A 188 9.02 -24.28 20.73
N LEU A 189 9.63 -23.34 20.00
CA LEU A 189 10.25 -22.15 20.55
C LEU A 189 9.17 -21.09 20.77
N TYR A 190 9.19 -20.47 21.94
CA TYR A 190 8.28 -19.39 22.33
C TYR A 190 9.06 -18.10 22.52
N LEU A 191 8.63 -17.04 21.87
CA LEU A 191 9.08 -15.66 22.12
C LEU A 191 8.34 -15.13 23.35
N LEU A 192 9.10 -14.78 24.39
CA LEU A 192 8.58 -14.32 25.68
C LEU A 192 8.16 -12.86 25.61
N GLN A 193 7.12 -12.57 24.85
CA GLN A 193 6.60 -11.22 24.64
C GLN A 193 6.15 -10.58 25.96
N SER A 194 5.65 -11.37 26.91
CA SER A 194 5.23 -10.91 28.24
C SER A 194 6.33 -10.19 28.99
N LYS A 195 7.59 -10.60 28.82
CA LYS A 195 8.76 -9.94 29.43
C LYS A 195 9.07 -8.56 28.83
N MET A 196 8.53 -8.26 27.66
CA MET A 196 8.80 -7.02 26.92
C MET A 196 7.65 -5.99 27.02
N GLN A 197 6.60 -6.29 27.79
CA GLN A 197 5.40 -5.49 27.95
C GLN A 197 5.70 -3.99 28.17
N ASP A 198 6.52 -3.65 29.16
CA ASP A 198 6.80 -2.26 29.52
C ASP A 198 7.62 -1.54 28.45
N GLN A 199 8.57 -2.25 27.83
CA GLN A 199 9.43 -1.67 26.79
C GLN A 199 8.63 -1.37 25.52
N VAL A 200 7.72 -2.28 25.12
CA VAL A 200 6.83 -2.06 23.97
C VAL A 200 5.83 -0.96 24.26
N ARG A 201 5.29 -0.89 25.49
CA ARG A 201 4.42 0.22 25.89
C ARG A 201 5.14 1.56 25.79
N ALA A 202 6.34 1.66 26.32
CA ALA A 202 7.14 2.89 26.22
C ALA A 202 7.44 3.26 24.74
N PHE A 203 7.70 2.28 23.87
CA PHE A 203 7.87 2.49 22.44
C PHE A 203 6.61 3.05 21.79
N VAL A 204 5.42 2.49 22.10
CA VAL A 204 4.13 2.97 21.57
C VAL A 204 3.82 4.36 22.08
N ASP A 205 3.99 4.62 23.39
CA ASP A 205 3.73 5.92 24.03
C ASP A 205 4.53 7.05 23.37
N GLN A 206 5.81 6.81 23.07
CA GLN A 206 6.67 7.78 22.39
C GLN A 206 6.20 8.16 20.98
N ARG A 207 5.43 7.28 20.31
CA ARG A 207 5.03 7.43 18.91
C ARG A 207 3.53 7.70 18.71
N ALA A 208 2.73 7.48 19.73
CA ALA A 208 1.26 7.59 19.68
C ALA A 208 0.78 8.92 19.12
N ALA A 209 1.46 10.03 19.43
CA ALA A 209 1.12 11.36 18.91
C ALA A 209 1.26 11.49 17.38
N ASN A 210 2.09 10.63 16.76
CA ASN A 210 2.35 10.62 15.32
C ASN A 210 1.57 9.52 14.57
N TRP A 211 0.81 8.70 15.28
CA TRP A 211 0.03 7.61 14.72
C TRP A 211 -1.46 7.96 14.69
N PRO A 212 -2.21 7.55 13.65
CA PRO A 212 -3.66 7.69 13.62
C PRO A 212 -4.34 6.92 14.75
N ASN A 213 -5.54 7.39 15.18
CA ASN A 213 -6.33 6.74 16.22
C ASN A 213 -6.58 5.25 15.98
N LEU A 214 -6.80 4.85 14.74
CA LEU A 214 -6.96 3.43 14.38
C LEU A 214 -5.74 2.61 14.78
N THR A 215 -4.54 3.10 14.49
CA THR A 215 -3.27 2.44 14.83
C THR A 215 -3.08 2.38 16.35
N THR A 216 -3.23 3.51 17.04
CA THR A 216 -2.99 3.59 18.48
C THR A 216 -4.00 2.78 19.28
N SER A 217 -5.28 2.80 18.91
CA SER A 217 -6.32 2.03 19.61
C SER A 217 -6.09 0.52 19.54
N ILE A 218 -5.61 0.01 18.40
CA ILE A 218 -5.29 -1.42 18.24
C ILE A 218 -4.03 -1.76 19.06
N ALA A 219 -2.98 -0.94 18.99
CA ALA A 219 -1.77 -1.16 19.75
C ALA A 219 -2.03 -1.19 21.27
N TYR A 220 -2.75 -0.18 21.79
CA TYR A 220 -3.10 -0.12 23.20
C TYR A 220 -4.02 -1.25 23.65
N LYS A 221 -4.98 -1.65 22.82
CA LYS A 221 -5.83 -2.81 23.14
C LYS A 221 -4.99 -4.04 23.45
N TRP A 222 -4.00 -4.36 22.61
CA TRP A 222 -3.12 -5.51 22.84
C TRP A 222 -2.25 -5.37 24.08
N LEU A 223 -1.76 -4.15 24.34
CA LEU A 223 -0.96 -3.87 25.52
C LEU A 223 -1.78 -3.90 26.82
N ASP A 224 -3.05 -3.47 26.77
CA ASP A 224 -3.94 -3.46 27.95
C ASP A 224 -4.49 -4.86 28.29
N GLU A 225 -4.65 -5.72 27.27
CA GLU A 225 -4.98 -7.14 27.45
C GLU A 225 -3.79 -7.95 28.02
N GLY A 226 -2.56 -7.40 27.95
CA GLY A 226 -1.33 -8.04 28.35
C GLY A 226 -0.73 -8.92 27.24
N LEU A 227 0.58 -8.80 27.04
CA LEU A 227 1.27 -9.56 26.01
C LEU A 227 1.41 -11.03 26.40
N ILE A 228 1.03 -11.91 25.48
CA ILE A 228 1.09 -13.37 25.65
C ILE A 228 2.30 -13.91 24.89
N ASP A 229 3.06 -14.83 25.52
CA ASP A 229 4.14 -15.52 24.86
C ASP A 229 3.63 -16.33 23.67
N ARG A 230 4.33 -16.24 22.54
CA ARG A 230 3.86 -16.86 21.29
C ARG A 230 4.88 -17.84 20.74
N SER A 231 4.40 -18.98 20.28
CA SER A 231 5.20 -19.92 19.52
C SER A 231 5.67 -19.29 18.20
N ILE A 232 6.99 -19.35 17.96
CA ILE A 232 7.63 -18.83 16.74
C ILE A 232 8.13 -19.96 15.82
N THR A 233 7.73 -21.20 16.05
CA THR A 233 8.06 -22.34 15.17
C THR A 233 6.80 -23.13 14.82
N ARG A 234 6.86 -23.86 13.70
CA ARG A 234 5.77 -24.72 13.21
C ARG A 234 6.30 -26.03 12.66
N ASP A 235 5.47 -27.07 12.77
CA ASP A 235 5.69 -28.37 12.12
C ASP A 235 5.27 -28.30 10.65
N LEU A 236 6.07 -27.59 9.84
CA LEU A 236 5.89 -27.39 8.40
C LEU A 236 7.20 -27.68 7.68
N SER A 237 7.10 -27.93 6.37
CA SER A 237 8.28 -28.18 5.52
C SER A 237 8.75 -26.94 4.76
N TRP A 238 7.88 -25.95 4.58
CA TRP A 238 8.16 -24.72 3.84
C TRP A 238 8.22 -23.51 4.77
N GLY A 239 9.40 -22.91 4.85
CA GLY A 239 9.71 -21.77 5.71
C GLY A 239 11.19 -21.69 6.03
N VAL A 240 11.55 -20.74 6.89
CA VAL A 240 12.95 -20.61 7.36
C VAL A 240 13.28 -21.73 8.35
N PRO A 241 14.30 -22.58 8.08
CA PRO A 241 14.71 -23.67 8.98
C PRO A 241 15.21 -23.14 10.32
N VAL A 242 14.88 -23.86 11.41
CA VAL A 242 15.30 -23.50 12.77
C VAL A 242 16.74 -23.92 12.99
N THR A 243 17.61 -22.95 13.31
CA THR A 243 19.03 -23.18 13.58
C THR A 243 19.41 -22.82 15.02
N GLN A 244 20.57 -23.33 15.41
CA GLN A 244 21.27 -22.95 16.64
C GLN A 244 22.78 -22.95 16.35
N ASN A 245 23.43 -21.81 16.57
CA ASN A 245 24.84 -21.61 16.24
C ASN A 245 25.17 -21.96 14.76
N GLY A 246 24.31 -21.54 13.85
CA GLY A 246 24.46 -21.75 12.40
C GLY A 246 24.28 -23.20 11.92
N LYS A 247 23.76 -24.11 12.77
CA LYS A 247 23.49 -25.52 12.45
C LYS A 247 22.02 -25.84 12.71
N PRO A 248 21.42 -26.87 12.05
CA PRO A 248 20.09 -27.33 12.39
C PRO A 248 19.97 -27.55 13.90
N ARG A 249 18.90 -27.00 14.51
CA ARG A 249 18.67 -27.12 15.95
C ARG A 249 18.26 -28.56 16.30
N PRO A 250 18.92 -29.24 17.27
CA PRO A 250 18.56 -30.61 17.64
C PRO A 250 17.10 -30.74 18.06
N GLY A 251 16.37 -31.66 17.42
CA GLY A 251 14.93 -31.89 17.64
C GLY A 251 13.99 -30.89 16.98
N PHE A 252 14.52 -30.02 16.12
CA PHE A 252 13.76 -29.06 15.30
C PHE A 252 14.07 -29.20 13.80
N GLU A 253 14.70 -30.29 13.39
CA GLU A 253 15.15 -30.51 12.01
C GLU A 253 14.00 -30.56 11.00
N ALA A 254 12.79 -30.91 11.45
CA ALA A 254 11.56 -30.96 10.66
C ALA A 254 10.62 -29.76 10.94
N LYS A 255 11.17 -28.66 11.46
CA LYS A 255 10.41 -27.46 11.81
C LYS A 255 10.97 -26.23 11.12
N VAL A 256 10.09 -25.26 10.92
CA VAL A 256 10.43 -23.94 10.37
C VAL A 256 9.96 -22.85 11.32
N PHE A 257 10.48 -21.63 11.12
CA PHE A 257 9.93 -20.46 11.82
C PHE A 257 8.51 -20.17 11.34
N TYR A 258 7.70 -19.64 12.25
CA TYR A 258 6.34 -19.21 11.97
C TYR A 258 6.35 -17.93 11.15
N VAL A 259 5.50 -17.88 10.12
CA VAL A 259 5.45 -16.76 9.16
C VAL A 259 5.30 -15.39 9.82
N TRP A 260 4.57 -15.27 10.92
CA TRP A 260 4.44 -13.99 11.64
C TRP A 260 5.68 -13.58 12.45
N PHE A 261 6.67 -14.46 12.56
CA PHE A 261 7.99 -14.09 13.10
C PHE A 261 8.94 -13.63 11.99
N ASP A 262 8.97 -14.31 10.85
CA ASP A 262 9.90 -13.98 9.77
C ASP A 262 9.38 -12.93 8.77
N ALA A 263 8.06 -12.82 8.55
CA ALA A 263 7.52 -11.87 7.60
C ALA A 263 7.83 -10.38 7.92
N PRO A 264 7.76 -9.90 9.16
CA PRO A 264 8.17 -8.52 9.45
C PRO A 264 9.69 -8.29 9.30
N ILE A 265 10.51 -9.33 9.46
CA ILE A 265 11.96 -9.27 9.25
C ILE A 265 12.28 -9.08 7.76
N GLU A 266 11.40 -9.55 6.87
CA GLU A 266 11.57 -9.43 5.43
C GLU A 266 11.66 -7.98 4.94
N TYR A 267 11.12 -7.01 5.65
CA TYR A 267 11.35 -5.60 5.29
C TYR A 267 12.85 -5.26 5.28
N ILE A 268 13.59 -5.81 6.23
CA ILE A 268 15.06 -5.71 6.29
C ILE A 268 15.67 -6.60 5.20
N GLY A 269 15.21 -7.85 5.09
CA GLY A 269 15.66 -8.84 4.10
C GLY A 269 15.57 -8.30 2.67
N SER A 270 14.42 -7.75 2.31
CA SER A 270 14.17 -7.14 1.01
C SER A 270 15.06 -5.90 0.75
N THR A 271 15.39 -5.14 1.80
CA THR A 271 16.35 -4.03 1.68
C THR A 271 17.78 -4.54 1.46
N VAL A 272 18.13 -5.67 2.04
CA VAL A 272 19.43 -6.33 1.77
C VAL A 272 19.47 -6.84 0.32
N GLU A 273 18.40 -7.48 -0.18
CA GLU A 273 18.28 -7.86 -1.60
C GLU A 273 18.49 -6.65 -2.54
N TRP A 274 17.82 -5.52 -2.24
CA TRP A 274 18.00 -4.26 -2.99
C TRP A 274 19.47 -3.81 -2.97
N SER A 275 20.10 -3.86 -1.81
CA SER A 275 21.50 -3.49 -1.64
C SER A 275 22.43 -4.38 -2.46
N GLU A 276 22.24 -5.71 -2.40
CA GLU A 276 23.02 -6.68 -3.18
C GLU A 276 22.85 -6.49 -4.69
N ALA A 277 21.64 -6.18 -5.14
CA ALA A 277 21.35 -5.98 -6.56
C ALA A 277 21.85 -4.63 -7.12
N THR A 278 21.88 -3.58 -6.31
CA THR A 278 22.21 -2.21 -6.76
C THR A 278 23.60 -1.72 -6.34
N GLY A 279 24.29 -2.44 -5.47
CA GLY A 279 25.52 -1.99 -4.85
C GLY A 279 25.33 -0.87 -3.80
N SER A 280 24.09 -0.63 -3.38
CA SER A 280 23.74 0.38 -2.38
C SER A 280 24.02 -0.12 -0.95
N ASN A 281 23.93 0.76 0.03
CA ASN A 281 24.14 0.38 1.45
C ASN A 281 22.81 0.30 2.20
N TRP A 282 22.36 -0.91 2.54
CA TRP A 282 21.15 -1.16 3.30
C TRP A 282 21.23 -0.72 4.76
N GLU A 283 22.42 -0.81 5.39
CA GLU A 283 22.61 -0.48 6.81
C GLU A 283 22.26 0.97 7.13
N ARG A 284 22.52 1.89 6.20
CA ARG A 284 22.16 3.31 6.37
C ARG A 284 20.65 3.57 6.49
N TRP A 285 19.83 2.56 6.22
CA TRP A 285 18.37 2.63 6.33
C TRP A 285 17.83 1.94 7.56
N TRP A 286 18.55 0.92 8.06
CA TRP A 286 18.08 0.05 9.13
C TRP A 286 18.92 0.05 10.39
N ARG A 287 20.20 0.43 10.33
CA ARG A 287 21.11 0.44 11.48
C ARG A 287 21.33 1.86 11.97
N THR A 288 20.88 2.17 13.22
CA THR A 288 20.99 3.52 13.80
C THR A 288 22.46 3.90 14.07
N ASP A 289 23.31 2.91 14.37
CA ASP A 289 24.77 3.09 14.49
C ASP A 289 25.50 3.25 13.14
N LYS A 290 24.79 3.11 12.02
CA LYS A 290 25.30 3.26 10.64
C LYS A 290 24.61 4.38 9.86
N GLY A 291 23.89 5.26 10.54
CA GLY A 291 23.26 6.44 10.01
C GLY A 291 21.76 6.35 9.75
N ALA A 292 21.08 5.30 10.22
CA ALA A 292 19.62 5.22 10.13
C ALA A 292 18.87 6.03 11.23
N ASP A 293 19.58 6.72 12.11
CA ASP A 293 19.02 7.58 13.13
C ASP A 293 18.30 8.79 12.55
N ASP A 294 18.74 9.32 11.38
CA ASP A 294 18.09 10.40 10.65
C ASP A 294 17.04 9.95 9.62
N VAL A 295 16.81 8.64 9.47
CA VAL A 295 15.75 8.09 8.60
C VAL A 295 14.39 8.20 9.28
N THR A 296 13.39 8.69 8.56
CA THR A 296 11.98 8.55 8.96
C THR A 296 11.43 7.26 8.38
N TYR A 297 11.11 6.29 9.23
CA TYR A 297 10.53 5.01 8.81
C TYR A 297 9.01 5.05 8.88
N VAL A 298 8.34 4.82 7.75
CA VAL A 298 6.88 4.90 7.59
C VAL A 298 6.34 3.57 7.07
N GLN A 299 5.32 3.03 7.72
CA GLN A 299 4.66 1.78 7.33
C GLN A 299 3.18 2.00 6.97
N PHE A 300 2.70 1.23 5.98
CA PHE A 300 1.31 1.23 5.53
C PHE A 300 0.73 -0.19 5.55
N MET A 301 -0.47 -0.35 6.14
CA MET A 301 -1.09 -1.68 6.28
C MET A 301 -2.59 -1.64 6.56
N GLY A 302 -3.27 -2.76 6.36
CA GLY A 302 -4.61 -2.98 6.87
C GLY A 302 -4.65 -3.10 8.39
N LYS A 303 -5.78 -2.78 9.00
CA LYS A 303 -5.99 -2.78 10.47
C LYS A 303 -5.68 -4.13 11.14
N ASP A 304 -5.81 -5.22 10.42
CA ASP A 304 -5.52 -6.58 10.85
C ASP A 304 -4.03 -6.86 11.07
N ASN A 305 -3.14 -6.08 10.46
CA ASN A 305 -1.69 -6.22 10.59
C ASN A 305 -1.07 -5.32 11.67
N VAL A 306 -1.82 -4.38 12.22
CA VAL A 306 -1.30 -3.36 13.15
C VAL A 306 -0.60 -3.96 14.35
N ALA A 307 -1.21 -4.95 15.03
CA ALA A 307 -0.64 -5.54 16.24
C ALA A 307 0.71 -6.23 15.99
N PHE A 308 0.88 -6.85 14.81
CA PHE A 308 2.15 -7.48 14.45
C PHE A 308 3.28 -6.46 14.26
N HIS A 309 2.96 -5.24 13.82
CA HIS A 309 3.94 -4.19 13.51
C HIS A 309 4.11 -3.16 14.65
N THR A 310 3.14 -3.04 15.54
CA THR A 310 3.24 -2.14 16.70
C THR A 310 3.63 -2.86 17.99
N VAL A 311 3.50 -4.19 18.03
CA VAL A 311 3.78 -5.02 19.21
C VAL A 311 4.78 -6.13 18.88
N SER A 312 4.41 -7.13 18.06
CA SER A 312 5.23 -8.35 17.90
C SER A 312 6.58 -8.09 17.26
N PHE A 313 6.66 -7.33 16.18
CA PHE A 313 7.94 -6.98 15.54
C PHE A 313 8.79 -6.05 16.42
N PRO A 314 8.24 -5.00 17.08
CA PRO A 314 8.98 -4.26 18.09
C PRO A 314 9.53 -5.12 19.26
N VAL A 315 8.83 -6.17 19.72
CA VAL A 315 9.39 -7.13 20.68
C VAL A 315 10.66 -7.77 20.13
N THR A 316 10.64 -8.22 18.87
CA THR A 316 11.79 -8.84 18.21
C THR A 316 12.97 -7.86 18.12
N VAL A 317 12.71 -6.65 17.65
CA VAL A 317 13.75 -5.62 17.44
C VAL A 317 14.32 -5.12 18.76
N LEU A 318 13.48 -4.72 19.72
CA LEU A 318 13.90 -4.25 21.05
C LEU A 318 14.58 -5.36 21.85
N GLY A 319 14.02 -6.58 21.76
CA GLY A 319 14.55 -7.76 22.45
C GLY A 319 15.94 -8.18 21.96
N SER A 320 16.29 -7.87 20.71
CA SER A 320 17.63 -8.11 20.18
C SER A 320 18.70 -7.25 20.87
N LYS A 321 18.32 -6.08 21.40
CA LYS A 321 19.22 -5.05 21.97
C LYS A 321 20.25 -4.53 20.96
N GLU A 322 20.04 -4.79 19.69
CA GLU A 322 20.85 -4.26 18.61
C GLU A 322 20.31 -2.92 18.11
N PRO A 323 21.13 -2.06 17.51
CA PRO A 323 20.75 -0.72 17.09
C PRO A 323 19.95 -0.73 15.76
N TRP A 324 18.80 -1.39 15.75
CA TRP A 324 17.88 -1.41 14.62
C TRP A 324 16.93 -0.21 14.61
N LYS A 325 16.60 0.25 13.41
CA LYS A 325 15.58 1.27 13.21
C LYS A 325 14.20 0.69 13.47
N LEU A 326 13.44 1.34 14.36
CA LEU A 326 12.02 1.07 14.60
C LEU A 326 11.14 2.05 13.81
N VAL A 327 9.89 1.66 13.55
CA VAL A 327 8.93 2.49 12.84
C VAL A 327 8.64 3.79 13.59
N ASP A 328 8.64 4.92 12.86
CA ASP A 328 8.31 6.25 13.40
C ASP A 328 6.83 6.58 13.16
N ARG A 329 6.29 6.24 11.98
CA ARG A 329 4.91 6.50 11.59
C ARG A 329 4.28 5.26 10.99
N LEU A 330 3.10 4.89 11.45
CA LEU A 330 2.35 3.75 10.95
C LEU A 330 0.92 4.18 10.61
N LYS A 331 0.58 4.08 9.33
CA LYS A 331 -0.77 4.38 8.83
C LYS A 331 -1.52 3.09 8.58
N ALA A 332 -2.53 2.85 9.41
CA ALA A 332 -3.47 1.74 9.24
C ALA A 332 -4.72 2.17 8.45
N PHE A 333 -5.28 1.22 7.70
CA PHE A 333 -6.52 1.41 6.96
C PHE A 333 -7.58 0.42 7.44
N ASN A 334 -8.85 0.87 7.42
CA ASN A 334 -10.01 0.00 7.51
C ASN A 334 -10.18 -0.79 6.21
N TRP A 335 -11.26 -1.54 6.06
CA TRP A 335 -11.46 -2.38 4.89
C TRP A 335 -12.26 -1.66 3.80
N LEU A 336 -11.84 -1.88 2.57
CA LEU A 336 -12.69 -1.67 1.41
C LEU A 336 -13.56 -2.93 1.27
N ASN A 337 -14.87 -2.77 1.31
CA ASN A 337 -15.84 -3.84 1.16
C ASN A 337 -16.39 -3.89 -0.27
N TRP A 338 -16.82 -5.07 -0.70
CA TRP A 338 -17.50 -5.30 -1.98
C TRP A 338 -19.01 -5.31 -1.73
N TYR A 339 -19.73 -4.28 -2.18
CA TYR A 339 -21.18 -4.16 -1.96
C TYR A 339 -21.58 -4.41 -0.50
N GLY A 340 -20.84 -3.84 0.45
CA GLY A 340 -21.08 -3.98 1.89
C GLY A 340 -20.60 -5.28 2.54
N GLY A 341 -20.12 -6.26 1.75
CA GLY A 341 -19.47 -7.46 2.28
C GLY A 341 -17.96 -7.47 2.06
N LYS A 342 -17.22 -8.34 2.72
CA LYS A 342 -15.77 -8.43 2.58
C LYS A 342 -15.37 -8.92 1.19
N PHE A 343 -14.31 -8.37 0.62
CA PHE A 343 -13.54 -9.05 -0.43
C PHE A 343 -12.99 -10.37 0.11
N SER A 344 -12.86 -11.37 -0.74
CA SER A 344 -12.34 -12.67 -0.32
C SER A 344 -11.57 -13.37 -1.43
N THR A 345 -10.29 -13.65 -1.20
CA THR A 345 -9.47 -14.43 -2.13
C THR A 345 -9.95 -15.87 -2.22
N SER A 346 -10.24 -16.52 -1.08
CA SER A 346 -10.68 -17.91 -1.04
C SER A 346 -12.06 -18.14 -1.66
N GLN A 347 -12.97 -17.15 -1.57
CA GLN A 347 -14.31 -17.21 -2.16
C GLN A 347 -14.37 -16.57 -3.55
N LYS A 348 -13.26 -16.08 -4.08
CA LYS A 348 -13.15 -15.35 -5.35
C LYS A 348 -14.17 -14.19 -5.44
N ARG A 349 -14.38 -13.48 -4.32
CA ARG A 349 -15.37 -12.42 -4.21
C ARG A 349 -14.74 -11.05 -4.38
N GLY A 350 -15.25 -10.30 -5.35
CA GLY A 350 -14.77 -8.96 -5.72
C GLY A 350 -13.92 -8.97 -6.97
N VAL A 351 -13.31 -7.83 -7.30
CA VAL A 351 -12.43 -7.67 -8.46
C VAL A 351 -10.98 -7.84 -8.01
N PHE A 352 -10.25 -8.69 -8.71
CA PHE A 352 -8.82 -8.90 -8.50
C PHE A 352 -8.01 -7.92 -9.34
N MET A 353 -6.77 -7.67 -8.94
CA MET A 353 -5.94 -6.63 -9.55
C MET A 353 -5.66 -6.88 -11.04
N ASP A 354 -5.42 -8.11 -11.44
CA ASP A 354 -5.24 -8.50 -12.86
C ASP A 354 -6.52 -8.26 -13.67
N GLN A 355 -7.66 -8.69 -13.14
CA GLN A 355 -8.97 -8.47 -13.76
C GLN A 355 -9.31 -6.98 -13.88
N ALA A 356 -8.97 -6.18 -12.88
CA ALA A 356 -9.16 -4.74 -12.93
C ALA A 356 -8.38 -4.10 -14.11
N LEU A 357 -7.14 -4.53 -14.32
CA LEU A 357 -6.30 -4.05 -15.43
C LEU A 357 -6.79 -4.50 -16.81
N GLU A 358 -7.53 -5.63 -16.91
CA GLU A 358 -8.23 -6.01 -18.13
C GLU A 358 -9.35 -5.03 -18.52
N LEU A 359 -9.99 -4.43 -17.54
CA LEU A 359 -11.13 -3.54 -17.75
C LEU A 359 -10.71 -2.11 -18.08
N LEU A 360 -9.76 -1.55 -17.32
CA LEU A 360 -9.33 -0.16 -17.43
C LEU A 360 -7.87 0.03 -17.02
N PRO A 361 -7.18 1.06 -17.56
CA PRO A 361 -5.84 1.44 -17.12
C PRO A 361 -5.76 1.71 -15.61
N GLY A 362 -4.57 1.49 -15.03
CA GLY A 362 -4.33 1.59 -13.60
C GLY A 362 -4.75 2.92 -12.95
N ASP A 363 -4.60 4.05 -13.66
CA ASP A 363 -4.91 5.38 -13.12
C ASP A 363 -6.39 5.58 -12.77
N TYR A 364 -7.33 4.90 -13.48
CA TYR A 364 -8.75 4.93 -13.13
C TYR A 364 -9.00 4.35 -11.75
N TRP A 365 -8.41 3.19 -11.47
CA TRP A 365 -8.50 2.49 -10.19
C TRP A 365 -7.78 3.25 -9.09
N ARG A 366 -6.57 3.74 -9.36
CA ARG A 366 -5.78 4.53 -8.41
C ARG A 366 -6.55 5.75 -7.92
N TRP A 367 -7.15 6.52 -8.84
CA TRP A 367 -7.97 7.67 -8.47
C TRP A 367 -9.11 7.27 -7.55
N TYR A 368 -9.93 6.32 -7.98
CA TYR A 368 -11.10 5.89 -7.22
C TYR A 368 -10.74 5.38 -5.82
N LEU A 369 -9.74 4.49 -5.74
CA LEU A 369 -9.33 3.87 -4.48
C LEU A 369 -8.76 4.89 -3.49
N ILE A 370 -8.03 5.91 -3.96
CA ILE A 370 -7.50 6.97 -3.11
C ILE A 370 -8.60 7.97 -2.71
N ALA A 371 -9.46 8.38 -3.63
CA ALA A 371 -10.57 9.30 -3.34
C ALA A 371 -11.59 8.69 -2.35
N ASN A 372 -11.66 7.36 -2.28
CA ASN A 372 -12.55 6.61 -1.39
C ASN A 372 -11.77 5.77 -0.34
N SER A 373 -10.53 6.16 -0.05
CA SER A 373 -9.67 5.44 0.88
C SER A 373 -10.34 5.19 2.24
N PRO A 374 -10.31 3.96 2.79
CA PRO A 374 -10.96 3.59 4.05
C PRO A 374 -10.16 4.04 5.27
N GLU A 375 -9.90 5.35 5.41
CA GLU A 375 -9.04 5.90 6.46
C GLU A 375 -9.73 5.98 7.82
N SER A 376 -10.97 6.45 7.88
CA SER A 376 -11.72 6.66 9.13
C SER A 376 -12.68 5.53 9.47
N SER A 377 -13.18 4.82 8.47
CA SER A 377 -14.11 3.70 8.60
C SER A 377 -14.01 2.79 7.39
N ASP A 378 -14.62 1.62 7.46
CA ASP A 378 -14.79 0.76 6.29
C ASP A 378 -15.54 1.53 5.19
N THR A 379 -15.14 1.35 3.93
CA THR A 379 -15.81 1.91 2.75
C THR A 379 -16.32 0.77 1.86
N ALA A 380 -17.20 1.08 0.92
CA ALA A 380 -17.77 0.10 0.00
C ALA A 380 -17.48 0.47 -1.45
N PHE A 381 -17.06 -0.53 -2.21
CA PHE A 381 -17.01 -0.45 -3.67
C PHE A 381 -18.37 -0.83 -4.25
N THR A 382 -18.85 -0.04 -5.22
CA THR A 382 -19.94 -0.38 -6.13
C THR A 382 -19.61 0.13 -7.53
N TRP A 383 -20.04 -0.57 -8.57
CA TRP A 383 -19.80 -0.16 -9.95
C TRP A 383 -20.40 1.21 -10.28
N ASP A 384 -21.60 1.52 -9.77
CA ASP A 384 -22.24 2.81 -10.00
C ASP A 384 -21.47 3.97 -9.39
N HIS A 385 -20.97 3.80 -8.17
CA HIS A 385 -20.13 4.80 -7.50
C HIS A 385 -18.80 4.95 -8.22
N PHE A 386 -18.18 3.84 -8.64
CA PHE A 386 -16.96 3.86 -9.44
C PHE A 386 -17.14 4.64 -10.74
N ARG A 387 -18.15 4.30 -11.54
CA ARG A 387 -18.48 5.01 -12.78
C ARG A 387 -18.72 6.49 -12.55
N SER A 388 -19.55 6.84 -11.56
CA SER A 388 -19.87 8.23 -11.25
C SER A 388 -18.62 9.04 -10.89
N SER A 389 -17.77 8.51 -10.01
CA SER A 389 -16.53 9.16 -9.60
C SER A 389 -15.57 9.35 -10.78
N ILE A 390 -15.33 8.31 -11.57
CA ILE A 390 -14.43 8.37 -12.74
C ILE A 390 -14.94 9.37 -13.78
N ASN A 391 -16.21 9.30 -14.15
CA ASN A 391 -16.76 10.17 -15.16
C ASN A 391 -16.76 11.64 -14.72
N SER A 392 -17.18 11.91 -13.46
CA SER A 392 -17.21 13.29 -12.97
C SER A 392 -15.83 13.87 -12.74
N ASP A 393 -14.92 13.14 -12.09
CA ASP A 393 -13.67 13.72 -11.62
C ASP A 393 -12.58 13.71 -12.70
N LEU A 394 -12.37 12.56 -13.34
CA LEU A 394 -11.30 12.40 -14.30
C LEU A 394 -11.70 12.89 -15.71
N ASN A 395 -12.86 12.51 -16.20
CA ASN A 395 -13.26 12.88 -17.56
C ASN A 395 -13.79 14.31 -17.62
N ASP A 396 -14.83 14.64 -16.82
CA ASP A 396 -15.54 15.92 -16.96
C ASP A 396 -14.78 17.09 -16.32
N VAL A 397 -14.01 16.87 -15.25
CA VAL A 397 -13.25 17.93 -14.59
C VAL A 397 -11.84 18.01 -15.17
N LEU A 398 -10.96 17.00 -15.01
CA LEU A 398 -9.56 17.09 -15.44
C LEU A 398 -9.43 16.98 -16.97
N GLY A 399 -9.95 15.93 -17.57
CA GLY A 399 -9.80 15.65 -19.00
C GLY A 399 -10.39 16.75 -19.88
N ASN A 400 -11.58 17.21 -19.55
CA ASN A 400 -12.25 18.29 -20.29
C ASN A 400 -11.46 19.62 -20.19
N PHE A 401 -10.98 19.98 -18.99
CA PHE A 401 -10.18 21.19 -18.81
C PHE A 401 -8.92 21.19 -19.68
N VAL A 402 -8.10 20.17 -19.55
CA VAL A 402 -6.83 20.05 -20.30
C VAL A 402 -7.10 20.05 -21.81
N ASN A 403 -8.07 19.26 -22.27
CA ASN A 403 -8.42 19.16 -23.69
C ASN A 403 -8.92 20.51 -24.27
N ARG A 404 -9.77 21.22 -23.54
CA ARG A 404 -10.29 22.53 -23.99
C ARG A 404 -9.19 23.56 -24.14
N VAL A 405 -8.34 23.70 -23.14
CA VAL A 405 -7.24 24.69 -23.13
C VAL A 405 -6.24 24.39 -24.25
N THR A 406 -5.79 23.15 -24.37
CA THR A 406 -4.75 22.78 -25.34
C THR A 406 -5.25 22.81 -26.78
N LYS A 407 -6.47 22.35 -27.06
CA LYS A 407 -7.08 22.45 -28.40
C LYS A 407 -7.34 23.89 -28.81
N TYR A 408 -7.80 24.72 -27.88
CA TYR A 408 -7.99 26.14 -28.15
C TYR A 408 -6.66 26.83 -28.47
N ASN A 409 -5.62 26.56 -27.70
CA ASN A 409 -4.26 27.06 -27.94
C ASN A 409 -3.75 26.63 -29.33
N ALA A 410 -3.88 25.35 -29.68
CA ALA A 410 -3.47 24.85 -30.99
C ALA A 410 -4.22 25.56 -32.15
N ALA A 411 -5.51 25.84 -31.97
CA ALA A 411 -6.34 26.45 -33.02
C ALA A 411 -6.18 27.97 -33.16
N LYS A 412 -5.75 28.67 -32.12
CA LYS A 412 -5.75 30.15 -32.07
C LYS A 412 -4.38 30.80 -31.84
N PHE A 413 -3.44 30.04 -31.31
CA PHE A 413 -2.08 30.50 -30.97
C PHE A 413 -1.00 29.54 -31.51
N ASP A 414 -1.31 28.82 -32.59
CA ASP A 414 -0.39 27.91 -33.31
C ASP A 414 0.32 26.91 -32.41
N GLY A 415 -0.33 26.49 -31.31
CA GLY A 415 0.25 25.58 -30.35
C GLY A 415 1.40 26.16 -29.52
N LYS A 416 1.54 27.48 -29.47
CA LYS A 416 2.57 28.15 -28.67
C LYS A 416 1.99 28.83 -27.44
N VAL A 417 2.78 28.94 -26.37
CA VAL A 417 2.40 29.77 -25.22
C VAL A 417 2.26 31.21 -25.68
N PRO A 418 1.05 31.80 -25.65
CA PRO A 418 0.84 33.13 -26.24
C PRO A 418 1.50 34.23 -25.41
N ASP A 419 1.96 35.26 -26.11
CA ASP A 419 2.44 36.53 -25.53
C ASP A 419 1.31 37.57 -25.59
N GLY A 420 1.49 38.69 -24.90
CA GLY A 420 0.56 39.83 -24.84
C GLY A 420 -0.29 39.84 -23.57
N GLY A 421 -0.93 40.99 -23.34
CA GLY A 421 -1.83 41.26 -22.25
C GLY A 421 -1.20 41.30 -20.86
N GLN A 422 -2.00 41.69 -19.88
CA GLN A 422 -1.62 41.73 -18.46
C GLN A 422 -2.68 40.96 -17.62
N ALA A 423 -2.19 40.34 -16.52
CA ALA A 423 -3.06 39.67 -15.56
C ALA A 423 -4.11 40.63 -14.98
N GLY A 424 -5.34 40.15 -14.85
CA GLY A 424 -6.49 40.90 -14.37
C GLY A 424 -7.18 40.24 -13.18
N GLU A 425 -8.49 40.51 -13.04
CA GLU A 425 -9.30 40.03 -11.92
C GLU A 425 -9.40 38.50 -11.88
N HIS A 426 -9.49 37.85 -13.03
CA HIS A 426 -9.59 36.39 -13.09
C HIS A 426 -8.29 35.71 -12.63
N GLU A 427 -7.13 36.25 -13.02
CA GLU A 427 -5.82 35.78 -12.58
C GLU A 427 -5.61 36.03 -11.09
N ALA A 428 -6.05 37.19 -10.58
CA ALA A 428 -6.03 37.49 -9.15
C ALA A 428 -6.89 36.52 -8.33
N TRP A 429 -8.09 36.18 -8.86
CA TRP A 429 -8.99 35.23 -8.20
C TRP A 429 -8.37 33.82 -8.11
N ILE A 430 -7.88 33.28 -9.23
CA ILE A 430 -7.28 31.93 -9.20
C ILE A 430 -6.00 31.87 -8.37
N THR A 431 -5.21 32.94 -8.36
CA THR A 431 -4.03 33.06 -7.47
C THR A 431 -4.45 32.86 -6.02
N LYS A 432 -5.48 33.55 -5.57
CA LYS A 432 -5.98 33.46 -4.18
C LYS A 432 -6.53 32.06 -3.84
N GLU A 433 -7.19 31.39 -4.80
CA GLU A 433 -7.60 29.98 -4.64
C GLU A 433 -6.37 29.07 -4.45
N LEU A 434 -5.34 29.25 -5.26
CA LEU A 434 -4.11 28.43 -5.16
C LEU A 434 -3.34 28.71 -3.85
N GLU A 435 -3.29 29.96 -3.37
CA GLU A 435 -2.71 30.33 -2.07
C GLU A 435 -3.34 29.57 -0.89
N THR A 436 -4.62 29.27 -1.00
CA THR A 436 -5.35 28.53 0.03
C THR A 436 -5.20 27.02 -0.13
N ARG A 437 -5.36 26.50 -1.35
CA ARG A 437 -5.52 25.08 -1.63
C ARG A 437 -4.20 24.31 -1.73
N LEU A 438 -3.16 24.89 -2.32
CA LEU A 438 -1.89 24.18 -2.47
C LEU A 438 -1.22 23.87 -1.13
N PRO A 439 -1.15 24.81 -0.15
CA PRO A 439 -0.67 24.46 1.19
C PRO A 439 -1.50 23.39 1.88
N GLN A 440 -2.83 23.39 1.69
CA GLN A 440 -3.72 22.38 2.27
C GLN A 440 -3.49 21.00 1.63
N LEU A 441 -3.30 20.94 0.31
CA LEU A 441 -2.97 19.71 -0.40
C LEU A 441 -1.67 19.10 0.14
N ILE A 442 -0.62 19.93 0.28
CA ILE A 442 0.66 19.49 0.82
C ILE A 442 0.51 18.98 2.26
N ALA A 443 -0.18 19.73 3.11
CA ALA A 443 -0.43 19.33 4.50
C ALA A 443 -1.18 17.99 4.59
N ASN A 444 -2.14 17.73 3.70
CA ASN A 444 -2.86 16.46 3.64
C ASN A 444 -1.93 15.29 3.27
N TYR A 445 -1.00 15.48 2.31
CA TYR A 445 0.01 14.46 2.01
C TYR A 445 0.97 14.23 3.18
N GLU A 446 1.49 15.30 3.80
CA GLU A 446 2.39 15.21 4.97
C GLU A 446 1.73 14.47 6.15
N ALA A 447 0.42 14.67 6.32
CA ALA A 447 -0.38 13.98 7.33
C ALA A 447 -0.80 12.55 6.91
N MET A 448 -0.53 12.12 5.69
CA MET A 448 -1.01 10.85 5.09
C MET A 448 -2.55 10.76 5.07
N GLU A 449 -3.24 11.87 4.85
CA GLU A 449 -4.69 11.96 4.71
C GLU A 449 -5.07 11.95 3.22
N PHE A 450 -4.97 10.79 2.58
CA PHE A 450 -5.02 10.64 1.13
C PHE A 450 -6.39 10.98 0.53
N ARG A 451 -7.47 10.62 1.23
CA ARG A 451 -8.82 10.99 0.80
C ARG A 451 -9.01 12.51 0.76
N LYS A 452 -8.46 13.23 1.74
CA LYS A 452 -8.46 14.70 1.75
C LYS A 452 -7.54 15.26 0.67
N ALA A 453 -6.38 14.64 0.45
CA ALA A 453 -5.47 15.04 -0.63
C ALA A 453 -6.13 14.91 -2.01
N ALA A 454 -6.83 13.81 -2.28
CA ALA A 454 -7.59 13.63 -3.52
C ALA A 454 -8.73 14.65 -3.66
N ALA A 455 -9.47 14.91 -2.58
CA ALA A 455 -10.53 15.93 -2.58
C ALA A 455 -9.99 17.33 -2.88
N GLU A 456 -8.84 17.70 -2.31
CA GLU A 456 -8.19 18.99 -2.56
C GLU A 456 -7.62 19.08 -3.98
N THR A 457 -7.02 17.99 -4.49
CA THR A 457 -6.58 17.89 -5.90
C THR A 457 -7.75 18.15 -6.85
N ARG A 458 -8.89 17.49 -6.62
CA ARG A 458 -10.11 17.69 -7.40
C ARG A 458 -10.63 19.13 -7.30
N ALA A 459 -10.59 19.72 -6.10
CA ALA A 459 -11.02 21.10 -5.87
C ALA A 459 -10.16 22.12 -6.66
N ILE A 460 -8.86 21.89 -6.74
CA ILE A 460 -7.96 22.70 -7.59
C ILE A 460 -8.34 22.54 -9.07
N TRP A 461 -8.57 21.31 -9.56
CA TRP A 461 -9.02 21.09 -10.95
C TRP A 461 -10.34 21.80 -11.24
N ALA A 462 -11.30 21.79 -10.29
CA ALA A 462 -12.56 22.49 -10.41
C ALA A 462 -12.38 24.03 -10.45
N ALA A 463 -11.44 24.58 -9.64
CA ALA A 463 -11.09 25.99 -9.69
C ALA A 463 -10.48 26.39 -11.05
N CYS A 464 -9.64 25.52 -11.64
CA CYS A 464 -9.11 25.71 -13.00
C CYS A 464 -10.23 25.76 -14.06
N ASN A 465 -11.22 24.87 -13.97
CA ASN A 465 -12.39 24.91 -14.85
C ASN A 465 -13.21 26.19 -14.68
N LYS A 466 -13.44 26.62 -13.44
CA LYS A 466 -14.13 27.88 -13.17
C LYS A 466 -13.36 29.05 -13.78
N TYR A 467 -12.06 29.12 -13.54
CA TYR A 467 -11.20 30.16 -14.11
C TYR A 467 -11.34 30.26 -15.63
N ILE A 468 -11.16 29.14 -16.36
CA ILE A 468 -11.19 29.18 -17.83
C ILE A 468 -12.58 29.50 -18.40
N ASN A 469 -13.64 29.18 -17.66
CA ASN A 469 -15.01 29.58 -18.02
C ASN A 469 -15.24 31.07 -17.82
N ASP A 470 -14.77 31.64 -16.72
CA ASP A 470 -14.94 33.06 -16.38
C ASP A 470 -14.06 33.95 -17.27
N ALA A 471 -12.79 33.60 -17.46
CA ALA A 471 -11.88 34.32 -18.36
C ALA A 471 -12.27 34.20 -19.84
N ALA A 472 -12.98 33.13 -20.22
CA ALA A 472 -13.57 32.87 -21.54
C ALA A 472 -12.69 33.34 -22.71
N PRO A 473 -11.44 32.85 -22.88
CA PRO A 473 -10.51 33.36 -23.89
C PRO A 473 -11.07 33.24 -25.33
N TRP A 474 -11.94 32.27 -25.60
CA TRP A 474 -12.63 32.12 -26.89
C TRP A 474 -13.61 33.26 -27.20
N THR A 475 -14.15 33.92 -26.19
CA THR A 475 -15.00 35.10 -26.34
C THR A 475 -14.14 36.35 -26.49
N ALA A 476 -13.16 36.50 -25.60
CA ALA A 476 -12.22 37.61 -25.63
C ALA A 476 -11.46 37.72 -26.96
N TYR A 477 -11.07 36.62 -27.60
CA TYR A 477 -10.34 36.58 -28.86
C TYR A 477 -11.04 37.36 -30.01
N LYS A 478 -12.35 37.55 -29.92
CA LYS A 478 -13.13 38.27 -30.95
C LYS A 478 -12.97 39.78 -30.84
N THR A 479 -12.64 40.30 -29.69
CA THR A 479 -12.61 41.76 -29.41
C THR A 479 -11.28 42.24 -28.83
N ASP A 480 -10.55 41.36 -28.12
CA ASP A 480 -9.30 41.66 -27.43
C ASP A 480 -8.39 40.40 -27.41
N VAL A 481 -7.50 40.33 -28.38
CA VAL A 481 -6.59 39.21 -28.56
C VAL A 481 -5.58 39.12 -27.40
N ASP A 482 -5.17 40.27 -26.84
CA ASP A 482 -4.25 40.30 -25.72
C ASP A 482 -4.88 39.72 -24.45
N GLN A 483 -6.15 40.02 -24.18
CA GLN A 483 -6.89 39.40 -23.07
C GLN A 483 -7.10 37.89 -23.30
N ALA A 484 -7.35 37.48 -24.55
CA ALA A 484 -7.42 36.05 -24.88
C ALA A 484 -6.07 35.36 -24.69
N ALA A 485 -4.96 36.02 -24.99
CA ALA A 485 -3.61 35.51 -24.78
C ALA A 485 -3.33 35.27 -23.28
N VAL A 486 -3.68 36.23 -22.41
CA VAL A 486 -3.56 36.07 -20.95
C VAL A 486 -4.36 34.85 -20.46
N GLY A 487 -5.66 34.77 -20.80
CA GLY A 487 -6.52 33.68 -20.37
C GLY A 487 -6.04 32.32 -20.85
N THR A 488 -5.52 32.24 -22.09
CA THR A 488 -4.96 31.00 -22.64
C THR A 488 -3.64 30.61 -21.97
N ARG A 489 -2.72 31.54 -21.82
CA ARG A 489 -1.43 31.31 -21.14
C ARG A 489 -1.62 30.84 -19.70
N THR A 490 -2.47 31.52 -18.96
CA THR A 490 -2.83 31.10 -17.60
C THR A 490 -3.45 29.71 -17.58
N GLY A 491 -4.39 29.43 -18.52
CA GLY A 491 -4.99 28.10 -18.67
C GLY A 491 -3.95 26.98 -18.92
N LEU A 492 -2.94 27.24 -19.75
CA LEU A 492 -1.85 26.29 -20.02
C LEU A 492 -0.99 26.04 -18.76
N ASN A 493 -0.65 27.10 -18.02
CA ASN A 493 0.08 26.98 -16.75
C ASN A 493 -0.73 26.21 -15.69
N LEU A 494 -2.04 26.44 -15.64
CA LEU A 494 -2.94 25.68 -14.76
C LEU A 494 -3.05 24.20 -15.20
N ALA A 495 -3.03 23.91 -16.51
CA ALA A 495 -2.98 22.51 -16.98
C ALA A 495 -1.67 21.83 -16.57
N ALA A 496 -0.53 22.53 -16.68
CA ALA A 496 0.74 22.04 -16.16
C ALA A 496 0.69 21.75 -14.64
N LEU A 497 0.13 22.67 -13.87
CA LEU A 497 -0.07 22.50 -12.42
C LEU A 497 -0.99 21.31 -12.11
N CYS A 498 -2.09 21.14 -12.85
CA CYS A 498 -2.97 19.99 -12.70
C CYS A 498 -2.23 18.66 -12.89
N GLY A 499 -1.33 18.57 -13.87
CA GLY A 499 -0.46 17.41 -14.06
C GLY A 499 0.51 17.23 -12.88
N ILE A 500 1.14 18.30 -12.41
CA ILE A 500 2.13 18.24 -11.31
C ILE A 500 1.47 17.71 -10.03
N ILE A 501 0.32 18.24 -9.64
CA ILE A 501 -0.37 17.80 -8.40
C ILE A 501 -1.01 16.42 -8.51
N ALA A 502 -1.24 15.92 -9.74
CA ALA A 502 -1.78 14.60 -10.00
C ALA A 502 -0.75 13.46 -9.89
N GLN A 503 0.56 13.77 -9.98
CA GLN A 503 1.64 12.76 -10.04
C GLN A 503 1.58 11.69 -8.95
N PRO A 504 1.27 12.01 -7.68
CA PRO A 504 1.23 10.97 -6.66
C PRO A 504 0.11 9.96 -6.90
N ILE A 505 -1.06 10.40 -7.36
CA ILE A 505 -2.27 9.55 -7.44
C ILE A 505 -2.39 8.88 -8.81
N ILE A 506 -2.29 9.63 -9.92
CA ILE A 506 -2.49 9.16 -11.31
C ILE A 506 -1.25 9.46 -12.17
N PRO A 507 -0.13 8.76 -11.92
CA PRO A 507 1.19 9.12 -12.46
C PRO A 507 1.28 9.04 -13.98
N GLU A 508 0.61 8.10 -14.63
CA GLU A 508 0.65 7.96 -16.09
C GLU A 508 -0.08 9.12 -16.79
N THR A 509 -1.25 9.48 -16.30
CA THR A 509 -2.01 10.62 -16.79
C THR A 509 -1.28 11.93 -16.52
N ALA A 510 -0.75 12.08 -15.31
CA ALA A 510 0.07 13.24 -14.94
C ALA A 510 1.26 13.42 -15.91
N LYS A 511 1.96 12.34 -16.23
CA LYS A 511 3.06 12.35 -17.20
C LYS A 511 2.60 12.82 -18.59
N LYS A 512 1.46 12.31 -19.10
CA LYS A 512 0.92 12.75 -20.40
C LYS A 512 0.64 14.26 -20.43
N ILE A 513 0.09 14.81 -19.35
CA ILE A 513 -0.19 16.24 -19.24
C ILE A 513 1.11 17.05 -19.15
N ILE A 514 2.02 16.66 -18.26
CA ILE A 514 3.30 17.35 -18.01
C ILE A 514 4.15 17.37 -19.28
N ASP A 515 4.24 16.27 -20.00
CA ASP A 515 5.01 16.15 -21.24
C ASP A 515 4.39 17.02 -22.35
N ALA A 516 3.05 17.02 -22.47
CA ALA A 516 2.33 17.88 -23.43
C ALA A 516 2.55 19.39 -23.16
N MET A 517 2.66 19.78 -21.88
CA MET A 517 2.96 21.15 -21.44
C MET A 517 4.47 21.48 -21.47
N GLY A 518 5.33 20.53 -21.83
CA GLY A 518 6.77 20.74 -21.89
C GLY A 518 7.43 21.15 -20.57
N VAL A 519 6.84 20.75 -19.42
CA VAL A 519 7.34 21.14 -18.09
C VAL A 519 8.69 20.49 -17.81
N PRO A 520 9.77 21.24 -17.60
CA PRO A 520 11.07 20.68 -17.26
C PRO A 520 11.04 19.87 -15.97
N GLU A 521 11.86 18.83 -15.85
CA GLU A 521 11.89 17.93 -14.69
C GLU A 521 12.10 18.70 -13.37
N GLY A 522 13.03 19.66 -13.34
CA GLY A 522 13.31 20.48 -12.15
C GLY A 522 12.15 21.40 -11.70
N LYS A 523 11.09 21.55 -12.52
CA LYS A 523 9.88 22.32 -12.18
C LYS A 523 8.68 21.46 -11.82
N ARG A 524 8.82 20.13 -11.74
CA ARG A 524 7.75 19.17 -11.40
C ARG A 524 7.62 18.92 -9.90
N SER A 525 8.14 19.82 -9.06
CA SER A 525 8.26 19.63 -7.61
C SER A 525 6.94 19.90 -6.88
N LEU A 526 6.68 19.09 -5.84
CA LEU A 526 5.66 19.32 -4.82
C LEU A 526 6.27 19.81 -3.49
N ASP A 527 7.51 20.28 -3.51
CA ASP A 527 8.16 20.92 -2.36
C ASP A 527 7.43 22.21 -1.98
N ARG A 528 6.96 22.27 -0.74
CA ARG A 528 6.22 23.42 -0.20
C ARG A 528 6.94 24.74 -0.38
N ALA A 529 8.27 24.75 -0.17
CA ALA A 529 9.09 25.96 -0.31
C ALA A 529 9.19 26.39 -1.78
N LYS A 530 9.21 25.45 -2.73
CA LYS A 530 9.29 25.74 -4.16
C LYS A 530 7.94 26.14 -4.76
N LEU A 531 6.85 25.51 -4.34
CA LEU A 531 5.49 25.86 -4.78
C LEU A 531 5.03 27.22 -4.24
N GLY A 532 5.58 27.68 -3.10
CA GLY A 532 5.23 28.95 -2.48
C GLY A 532 6.31 30.02 -2.56
N ALA A 533 7.50 29.70 -3.06
CA ALA A 533 8.73 30.53 -2.99
C ALA A 533 8.73 31.71 -3.95
N GLY A 534 7.83 32.46 -4.08
CA GLY A 534 7.90 33.69 -4.88
C GLY A 534 6.55 34.36 -4.96
N SER A 535 5.61 33.69 -5.42
CA SER A 535 4.20 34.10 -5.46
C SER A 535 3.44 33.02 -6.21
N TYR A 536 2.28 32.64 -5.75
CA TYR A 536 1.41 31.72 -6.49
C TYR A 536 1.03 32.31 -7.86
N ALA A 537 1.05 33.64 -8.02
CA ALA A 537 0.91 34.31 -9.31
C ALA A 537 2.00 33.89 -10.33
N ALA A 538 3.23 33.61 -9.86
CA ALA A 538 4.30 33.14 -10.74
C ALA A 538 4.02 31.73 -11.32
N LEU A 539 3.21 30.91 -10.68
CA LEU A 539 2.77 29.62 -11.23
C LEU A 539 1.90 29.79 -12.48
N LEU A 540 1.20 30.90 -12.59
CA LEU A 540 0.31 31.23 -13.72
C LEU A 540 1.06 31.72 -14.97
N ASP A 541 2.36 32.00 -14.84
CA ASP A 541 3.24 32.50 -15.92
C ASP A 541 4.59 31.75 -15.94
N ALA A 542 4.61 30.49 -15.53
CA ALA A 542 5.83 29.68 -15.40
C ALA A 542 6.33 29.11 -16.73
N LEU A 543 5.43 28.91 -17.71
CA LEU A 543 5.75 28.41 -19.05
C LEU A 543 6.29 29.57 -19.91
N PRO A 544 7.47 29.42 -20.55
CA PRO A 544 8.03 30.48 -21.40
C PRO A 544 7.12 30.84 -22.56
N ARG A 545 6.97 32.15 -22.83
CA ARG A 545 6.24 32.64 -24.00
C ARG A 545 6.87 32.14 -25.28
N GLY A 546 6.07 31.76 -26.26
CA GLY A 546 6.53 31.20 -27.53
C GLY A 546 6.94 29.71 -27.46
N MET A 547 6.91 29.08 -26.28
CA MET A 547 7.20 27.67 -26.12
C MET A 547 6.12 26.83 -26.79
N ASP A 548 6.52 25.75 -27.46
CA ASP A 548 5.61 24.80 -28.10
C ASP A 548 4.84 23.96 -27.06
N ILE A 549 3.53 23.88 -27.23
CA ILE A 549 2.60 23.08 -26.45
C ILE A 549 1.93 22.07 -27.36
N SER A 550 1.89 20.81 -26.97
CA SER A 550 1.15 19.79 -27.70
C SER A 550 -0.24 19.52 -27.07
N VAL A 551 -1.16 19.06 -27.89
CA VAL A 551 -2.44 18.53 -27.40
C VAL A 551 -2.18 17.10 -26.92
N PRO A 552 -2.37 16.78 -25.64
CA PRO A 552 -2.19 15.40 -25.17
C PRO A 552 -3.21 14.46 -25.84
N PRO A 553 -2.90 13.16 -25.93
CA PRO A 553 -3.91 12.17 -26.34
C PRO A 553 -5.10 12.21 -25.38
N GLN A 554 -6.22 11.63 -25.79
CA GLN A 554 -7.39 11.51 -24.91
C GLN A 554 -6.98 10.88 -23.57
N LEU A 555 -7.16 11.62 -22.48
CA LEU A 555 -6.72 11.22 -21.16
C LEU A 555 -7.62 10.13 -20.57
N PHE A 556 -8.93 10.30 -20.73
CA PHE A 556 -9.93 9.40 -20.17
C PHE A 556 -11.10 9.21 -21.15
N SER A 557 -11.69 8.01 -21.09
CA SER A 557 -12.96 7.69 -21.73
C SER A 557 -14.04 7.57 -20.66
N LYS A 558 -15.26 7.98 -20.98
CA LYS A 558 -16.41 7.75 -20.09
C LYS A 558 -16.68 6.26 -19.95
N ILE A 559 -17.10 5.90 -18.77
CA ILE A 559 -17.63 4.56 -18.49
C ILE A 559 -19.14 4.61 -18.75
N GLU A 560 -19.59 3.78 -19.66
CA GLU A 560 -20.98 3.73 -20.10
C GLU A 560 -21.80 2.74 -19.26
N ASP A 561 -23.14 2.91 -19.24
CA ASP A 561 -24.05 2.03 -18.51
C ASP A 561 -23.94 0.56 -18.94
N ALA A 562 -23.69 0.32 -20.23
CA ALA A 562 -23.52 -1.02 -20.78
C ALA A 562 -22.30 -1.75 -20.19
N GLN A 563 -21.18 -1.01 -19.97
CA GLN A 563 -19.98 -1.58 -19.34
C GLN A 563 -20.25 -1.93 -17.86
N VAL A 564 -20.96 -1.07 -17.14
CA VAL A 564 -21.35 -1.35 -15.74
C VAL A 564 -22.23 -2.59 -15.65
N ALA A 565 -23.19 -2.75 -16.57
CA ALA A 565 -24.05 -3.94 -16.63
C ALA A 565 -23.25 -5.22 -16.92
N GLU A 566 -22.29 -5.16 -17.86
CA GLU A 566 -21.38 -6.26 -18.17
C GLU A 566 -20.53 -6.64 -16.96
N TRP A 567 -19.90 -5.65 -16.30
CA TRP A 567 -19.04 -5.90 -15.13
C TRP A 567 -19.83 -6.43 -13.93
N THR A 568 -21.06 -5.93 -13.74
CA THR A 568 -21.96 -6.45 -12.71
C THR A 568 -22.31 -7.92 -12.97
N ALA A 569 -22.57 -8.29 -14.21
CA ALA A 569 -22.84 -9.67 -14.59
C ALA A 569 -21.60 -10.59 -14.39
N ARG A 570 -20.39 -10.07 -14.71
CA ARG A 570 -19.13 -10.82 -14.61
C ARG A 570 -18.66 -11.03 -13.16
N PHE A 571 -18.74 -9.99 -12.32
CA PHE A 571 -18.12 -9.98 -10.98
C PHE A 571 -19.15 -10.04 -9.85
N GLY A 572 -20.42 -10.00 -10.15
CA GLY A 572 -21.46 -9.81 -9.17
C GLY A 572 -21.56 -8.37 -8.69
N GLY A 573 -22.58 -8.08 -7.96
CA GLY A 573 -22.86 -6.77 -7.38
C GLY A 573 -24.33 -6.43 -7.53
N GLY A 574 -24.97 -5.94 -6.47
CA GLY A 574 -26.35 -5.47 -6.53
C GLY A 574 -27.42 -6.45 -6.01
N GLN A 575 -27.03 -7.47 -5.26
CA GLN A 575 -27.96 -8.22 -4.40
C GLN A 575 -27.43 -8.34 -2.98
#